data_7a3a4fd776b18f254a717e5b651ae8a4
#
_entry.id   7a3a4fd776b18f254a717e5b651ae8a4
#
_cell.length_a   1.000
_cell.length_b   1.000
_cell.length_c   1.000
_cell.angle_alpha   90.00
_cell.angle_beta   90.00
_cell.angle_gamma   90.00
#
_symmetry.space_group_name_H-M   'P 1'
#
loop_
_entity.id
_entity.type
_entity.pdbx_description
1 polymer ?
#
loop_
_entity_poly.entity_id
_entity_poly.type
_entity_poly.pdbx_seq_one_letter_code
_entity_poly.pdbx_strand_id
1 'polypeptide(L)'
;MKSYFPDILNLLKVSSGDLLEIGSGEGDFLLYAAQNSNFKVQGYDVIEHAGRDPNRKTRVKNKLVNAGLNEQDYIWLSNKDILPFKDGSFNAIVSIQTIEHIKNTERVFSEIQRLLKPGGLALHYFPSAEILIDPHSGVPLAHKFPTKTKEILSFFSLLGFGKYKLYADKHNYSKNEFINEFDNYLSNKCFYRKLNYYINLSEKIGLNSWYSPPPPLQNFSFLTKLVSYFTSIYLFQKKTI
;
A
#
# COMPACT_ATOMS: atom_id res chain seq x y z
N MET A 1 -4.95 8.06 13.16
CA MET A 1 -5.57 6.90 12.46
C MET A 1 -5.97 7.31 11.06
N LYS A 2 -5.64 6.51 10.04
CA LYS A 2 -6.02 6.82 8.66
C LYS A 2 -7.49 6.49 8.45
N SER A 3 -8.23 7.38 7.79
CA SER A 3 -9.70 7.32 7.65
C SER A 3 -10.23 6.09 6.90
N TYR A 4 -9.39 5.43 6.10
CA TYR A 4 -9.75 4.26 5.31
C TYR A 4 -9.53 2.90 6.01
N PHE A 5 -8.96 2.86 7.22
CA PHE A 5 -8.75 1.61 7.94
C PHE A 5 -10.05 0.87 8.30
N PRO A 6 -11.10 1.57 8.79
CA PRO A 6 -12.40 0.94 9.00
C PRO A 6 -12.99 0.31 7.73
N ASP A 7 -12.89 1.02 6.60
CA ASP A 7 -13.40 0.54 5.32
C ASP A 7 -12.69 -0.73 4.86
N ILE A 8 -11.36 -0.78 4.97
CA ILE A 8 -10.56 -1.96 4.63
C ILE A 8 -11.00 -3.15 5.48
N LEU A 9 -11.14 -2.97 6.79
CA LEU A 9 -11.52 -4.05 7.69
C LEU A 9 -12.94 -4.57 7.40
N ASN A 10 -13.88 -3.67 7.14
CA ASN A 10 -15.26 -4.01 6.77
C ASN A 10 -15.35 -4.74 5.41
N LEU A 11 -14.52 -4.35 4.44
CA LEU A 11 -14.50 -4.95 3.10
C LEU A 11 -13.98 -6.38 3.07
N LEU A 12 -13.21 -6.81 4.08
CA LEU A 12 -12.78 -8.20 4.22
C LEU A 12 -13.94 -9.17 4.44
N LYS A 13 -15.11 -8.68 4.91
CA LYS A 13 -16.33 -9.48 5.17
C LYS A 13 -16.11 -10.66 6.12
N VAL A 14 -14.99 -10.70 6.80
CA VAL A 14 -14.63 -11.62 7.88
C VAL A 14 -14.04 -10.79 9.01
N SER A 15 -14.31 -11.17 10.25
CA SER A 15 -13.90 -10.39 11.44
C SER A 15 -12.95 -11.15 12.36
N SER A 16 -12.57 -12.36 11.98
CA SER A 16 -11.72 -13.24 12.80
C SER A 16 -10.89 -14.18 11.94
N GLY A 17 -9.91 -14.83 12.57
CA GLY A 17 -8.95 -15.72 11.94
C GLY A 17 -7.55 -15.12 11.86
N ASP A 18 -6.75 -15.59 10.92
CA ASP A 18 -5.38 -15.12 10.74
C ASP A 18 -5.34 -14.06 9.63
N LEU A 19 -4.79 -12.87 9.92
CA LEU A 19 -4.61 -11.76 8.99
C LEU A 19 -3.13 -11.42 8.83
N LEU A 20 -2.68 -11.32 7.58
CA LEU A 20 -1.33 -10.84 7.24
C LEU A 20 -1.42 -9.46 6.57
N GLU A 21 -0.64 -8.49 7.04
CA GLU A 21 -0.38 -7.24 6.31
C GLU A 21 0.97 -7.32 5.60
N ILE A 22 0.96 -7.18 4.26
CA ILE A 22 2.15 -7.10 3.42
C ILE A 22 2.50 -5.63 3.20
N GLY A 23 3.73 -5.23 3.53
CA GLY A 23 4.16 -3.84 3.50
C GLY A 23 3.61 -3.06 4.69
N SER A 24 3.68 -3.62 5.87
CA SER A 24 3.05 -3.08 7.09
C SER A 24 3.65 -1.77 7.61
N GLY A 25 4.77 -1.33 7.07
CA GLY A 25 5.32 0.01 7.30
C GLY A 25 5.53 0.36 8.76
N GLU A 26 4.76 1.29 9.28
CA GLU A 26 4.77 1.72 10.69
C GLU A 26 3.88 0.84 11.60
N GLY A 27 3.26 -0.20 11.07
CA GLY A 27 2.38 -1.10 11.82
C GLY A 27 1.03 -0.47 12.23
N ASP A 28 0.64 0.65 11.61
CA ASP A 28 -0.57 1.38 12.00
C ASP A 28 -1.84 0.59 11.75
N PHE A 29 -1.93 -0.10 10.59
CA PHE A 29 -3.10 -0.92 10.28
C PHE A 29 -3.11 -2.21 11.09
N LEU A 30 -1.95 -2.85 11.33
CA LEU A 30 -1.86 -4.01 12.22
C LEU A 30 -2.43 -3.70 13.59
N LEU A 31 -2.00 -2.58 14.18
CA LEU A 31 -2.49 -2.14 15.48
C LEU A 31 -3.99 -1.86 15.45
N TYR A 32 -4.46 -1.19 14.40
CA TYR A 32 -5.88 -0.92 14.23
C TYR A 32 -6.70 -2.23 14.13
N ALA A 33 -6.26 -3.18 13.30
CA ALA A 33 -6.96 -4.45 13.11
C ALA A 33 -6.99 -5.29 14.38
N ALA A 34 -5.86 -5.35 15.13
CA ALA A 34 -5.80 -6.05 16.41
C ALA A 34 -6.76 -5.47 17.47
N GLN A 35 -6.97 -4.15 17.47
CA GLN A 35 -7.83 -3.46 18.44
C GLN A 35 -9.31 -3.44 18.05
N ASN A 36 -9.64 -3.61 16.76
CA ASN A 36 -11.00 -3.42 16.24
C ASN A 36 -11.59 -4.68 15.58
N SER A 37 -10.95 -5.83 15.76
CA SER A 37 -11.44 -7.13 15.25
C SER A 37 -10.94 -8.28 16.12
N ASN A 38 -11.39 -9.50 15.80
CA ASN A 38 -10.88 -10.73 16.42
C ASN A 38 -9.80 -11.43 15.54
N PHE A 39 -9.13 -10.69 14.67
CA PHE A 39 -8.01 -11.25 13.91
C PHE A 39 -6.78 -11.44 14.78
N LYS A 40 -6.12 -12.58 14.61
CA LYS A 40 -4.71 -12.73 14.94
C LYS A 40 -3.90 -12.09 13.81
N VAL A 41 -3.30 -10.94 14.09
CA VAL A 41 -2.61 -10.14 13.07
C VAL A 41 -1.13 -10.49 13.00
N GLN A 42 -0.60 -10.51 11.78
CA GLN A 42 0.83 -10.60 11.51
C GLN A 42 1.21 -9.59 10.44
N GLY A 43 2.40 -9.02 10.52
CA GLY A 43 2.91 -8.03 9.60
C GLY A 43 4.22 -8.43 8.96
N TYR A 44 4.38 -8.09 7.70
CA TYR A 44 5.61 -8.25 6.96
C TYR A 44 6.01 -6.95 6.28
N ASP A 45 7.29 -6.59 6.35
CA ASP A 45 7.87 -5.51 5.55
C ASP A 45 9.29 -5.87 5.07
N VAL A 46 9.81 -5.14 4.10
CA VAL A 46 11.14 -5.37 3.57
C VAL A 46 12.18 -4.50 4.28
N ILE A 47 13.33 -5.10 4.59
CA ILE A 47 14.44 -4.44 5.29
C ILE A 47 14.94 -3.22 4.50
N GLU A 48 14.98 -3.31 3.17
CA GLU A 48 15.47 -2.25 2.29
C GLU A 48 14.62 -0.96 2.37
N HIS A 49 13.35 -1.07 2.76
CA HIS A 49 12.49 0.10 2.98
C HIS A 49 12.75 0.78 4.33
N ALA A 50 13.39 0.09 5.27
CA ALA A 50 13.82 0.68 6.55
C ALA A 50 15.05 1.61 6.42
N GLY A 51 15.75 1.60 5.30
CA GLY A 51 17.07 2.16 5.12
C GLY A 51 17.23 3.68 5.26
N ARG A 52 16.15 4.46 5.33
CA ARG A 52 16.21 5.91 5.59
C ARG A 52 16.17 6.26 7.08
N ASP A 53 15.73 5.34 7.93
CA ASP A 53 15.69 5.50 9.37
C ASP A 53 16.22 4.22 10.04
N PRO A 54 17.47 4.22 10.51
CA PRO A 54 18.08 3.03 11.13
C PRO A 54 17.33 2.57 12.38
N ASN A 55 16.58 3.46 13.02
CA ASN A 55 15.82 3.16 14.24
C ASN A 55 14.38 2.71 13.94
N ARG A 56 13.93 2.73 12.68
CA ARG A 56 12.54 2.43 12.31
C ARG A 56 12.11 1.06 12.82
N LYS A 57 12.91 0.04 12.58
CA LYS A 57 12.62 -1.34 13.01
C LYS A 57 12.38 -1.42 14.53
N THR A 58 13.29 -0.86 15.32
CA THR A 58 13.19 -0.84 16.78
C THR A 58 11.97 -0.02 17.25
N ARG A 59 11.74 1.14 16.66
CA ARG A 59 10.60 2.00 16.99
C ARG A 59 9.26 1.31 16.74
N VAL A 60 9.11 0.70 15.56
CA VAL A 60 7.87 -0.02 15.18
C VAL A 60 7.66 -1.23 16.09
N LYS A 61 8.70 -2.03 16.33
CA LYS A 61 8.66 -3.14 17.28
C LYS A 61 8.17 -2.69 18.65
N ASN A 62 8.80 -1.68 19.24
CA ASN A 62 8.43 -1.16 20.56
C ASN A 62 6.98 -0.66 20.60
N LYS A 63 6.54 0.03 19.54
CA LYS A 63 5.15 0.49 19.40
C LYS A 63 4.16 -0.67 19.45
N LEU A 64 4.42 -1.75 18.71
CA LEU A 64 3.51 -2.90 18.63
C LEU A 64 3.52 -3.70 19.93
N VAL A 65 4.69 -3.95 20.51
CA VAL A 65 4.83 -4.65 21.81
C VAL A 65 4.14 -3.87 22.93
N ASN A 66 4.33 -2.55 23.02
CA ASN A 66 3.67 -1.70 23.99
C ASN A 66 2.13 -1.69 23.84
N ALA A 67 1.63 -2.03 22.66
CA ALA A 67 0.21 -2.19 22.40
C ALA A 67 -0.31 -3.64 22.59
N GLY A 68 0.51 -4.54 23.11
CA GLY A 68 0.13 -5.92 23.43
C GLY A 68 0.28 -6.92 22.29
N LEU A 69 0.91 -6.54 21.18
CA LEU A 69 1.24 -7.46 20.10
C LEU A 69 2.60 -8.14 20.38
N ASN A 70 2.75 -9.39 19.94
CA ASN A 70 4.02 -10.09 20.11
C ASN A 70 5.06 -9.59 19.11
N GLU A 71 6.34 -9.57 19.53
CA GLU A 71 7.44 -9.19 18.66
C GLU A 71 7.51 -10.03 17.37
N GLN A 72 7.22 -11.31 17.47
CA GLN A 72 7.24 -12.28 16.37
C GLN A 72 6.09 -12.08 15.36
N ASP A 73 5.09 -11.28 15.68
CA ASP A 73 3.98 -10.98 14.78
C ASP A 73 4.34 -9.90 13.75
N TYR A 74 5.57 -9.35 13.82
CA TYR A 74 6.08 -8.37 12.87
C TYR A 74 7.44 -8.77 12.30
N ILE A 75 7.47 -9.13 11.02
CA ILE A 75 8.61 -9.76 10.36
C ILE A 75 9.26 -8.78 9.37
N TRP A 76 10.59 -8.63 9.49
CA TRP A 76 11.41 -7.91 8.54
C TRP A 76 12.26 -8.89 7.75
N LEU A 77 12.08 -8.95 6.45
CA LEU A 77 12.83 -9.82 5.55
C LEU A 77 13.41 -9.04 4.38
N SER A 78 14.42 -9.60 3.73
CA SER A 78 14.86 -9.13 2.43
C SER A 78 13.75 -9.38 1.39
N ASN A 79 13.68 -8.54 0.35
CA ASN A 79 12.68 -8.70 -0.71
C ASN A 79 12.88 -9.96 -1.58
N LYS A 80 13.96 -10.72 -1.33
CA LYS A 80 14.26 -12.01 -1.99
C LYS A 80 13.78 -13.21 -1.19
N ASP A 81 13.43 -13.01 0.07
CA ASP A 81 13.03 -14.10 0.95
C ASP A 81 11.61 -14.59 0.63
N ILE A 82 11.39 -15.88 0.82
CA ILE A 82 10.05 -16.47 0.86
C ILE A 82 9.50 -16.21 2.27
N LEU A 83 8.22 -15.85 2.35
CA LEU A 83 7.59 -15.59 3.65
C LEU A 83 7.54 -16.88 4.48
N PRO A 84 7.98 -16.85 5.77
CA PRO A 84 8.17 -18.04 6.61
C PRO A 84 6.84 -18.57 7.17
N PHE A 85 5.82 -18.63 6.34
CA PHE A 85 4.51 -19.14 6.69
C PHE A 85 4.19 -20.38 5.86
N LYS A 86 3.42 -21.30 6.43
CA LYS A 86 2.91 -22.48 5.74
C LYS A 86 1.85 -22.08 4.70
N ASP A 87 1.67 -22.90 3.69
CA ASP A 87 0.60 -22.76 2.71
C ASP A 87 -0.74 -22.73 3.43
N GLY A 88 -1.66 -21.88 2.95
CA GLY A 88 -3.00 -21.79 3.52
C GLY A 88 -3.02 -21.34 4.98
N SER A 89 -2.14 -20.43 5.39
CA SER A 89 -2.08 -19.92 6.77
C SER A 89 -3.10 -18.83 7.06
N PHE A 90 -3.50 -18.02 6.08
CA PHE A 90 -4.25 -16.79 6.32
C PHE A 90 -5.68 -16.82 5.77
N ASN A 91 -6.61 -16.33 6.58
CA ASN A 91 -7.99 -16.05 6.17
C ASN A 91 -8.09 -14.75 5.37
N ALA A 92 -7.25 -13.77 5.73
CA ALA A 92 -7.18 -12.47 5.09
C ALA A 92 -5.73 -12.02 4.88
N ILE A 93 -5.45 -11.40 3.73
CA ILE A 93 -4.20 -10.73 3.45
C ILE A 93 -4.52 -9.29 3.04
N VAL A 94 -3.83 -8.32 3.60
CA VAL A 94 -4.02 -6.90 3.30
C VAL A 94 -2.71 -6.28 2.84
N SER A 95 -2.75 -5.37 1.88
CA SER A 95 -1.65 -4.44 1.62
C SER A 95 -2.17 -3.04 1.35
N ILE A 96 -1.48 -2.05 1.89
CA ILE A 96 -1.91 -0.65 1.84
C ILE A 96 -0.75 0.20 1.33
N GLN A 97 -0.93 0.84 0.15
CA GLN A 97 0.09 1.66 -0.51
C GLN A 97 1.43 0.91 -0.61
N THR A 98 1.38 -0.31 -1.14
CA THR A 98 2.52 -1.23 -1.20
C THR A 98 2.71 -1.81 -2.60
N ILE A 99 1.62 -2.21 -3.28
CA ILE A 99 1.69 -2.92 -4.57
C ILE A 99 2.38 -2.08 -5.65
N GLU A 100 2.20 -0.78 -5.62
CA GLU A 100 2.85 0.18 -6.53
C GLU A 100 4.38 0.26 -6.38
N HIS A 101 4.92 -0.23 -5.26
CA HIS A 101 6.36 -0.27 -5.00
C HIS A 101 7.00 -1.62 -5.33
N ILE A 102 6.20 -2.60 -5.76
CA ILE A 102 6.67 -3.96 -6.03
C ILE A 102 7.06 -4.09 -7.51
N LYS A 103 8.36 -4.27 -7.77
CA LYS A 103 8.88 -4.50 -9.12
C LYS A 103 8.45 -5.86 -9.66
N ASN A 104 8.56 -6.91 -8.86
CA ASN A 104 8.15 -8.28 -9.22
C ASN A 104 6.81 -8.65 -8.58
N THR A 105 5.74 -8.16 -9.16
CA THR A 105 4.36 -8.38 -8.67
C THR A 105 3.95 -9.86 -8.78
N GLU A 106 4.44 -10.58 -9.80
CA GLU A 106 4.12 -12.01 -10.00
C GLU A 106 4.56 -12.85 -8.80
N ARG A 107 5.78 -12.61 -8.28
CA ARG A 107 6.27 -13.28 -7.08
C ARG A 107 5.37 -13.04 -5.87
N VAL A 108 5.01 -11.77 -5.62
CA VAL A 108 4.19 -11.42 -4.46
C VAL A 108 2.77 -11.98 -4.58
N PHE A 109 2.17 -11.94 -5.75
CA PHE A 109 0.85 -12.52 -5.97
C PHE A 109 0.87 -14.06 -5.86
N SER A 110 1.94 -14.72 -6.31
CA SER A 110 2.14 -16.15 -6.09
C SER A 110 2.24 -16.50 -4.60
N GLU A 111 2.94 -15.69 -3.80
CA GLU A 111 2.99 -15.86 -2.34
C GLU A 111 1.61 -15.61 -1.70
N ILE A 112 0.87 -14.60 -2.13
CA ILE A 112 -0.50 -14.36 -1.67
C ILE A 112 -1.38 -15.60 -1.95
N GLN A 113 -1.30 -16.14 -3.15
CA GLN A 113 -2.04 -17.36 -3.53
C GLN A 113 -1.65 -18.55 -2.64
N ARG A 114 -0.36 -18.76 -2.41
CA ARG A 114 0.15 -19.83 -1.55
C ARG A 114 -0.34 -19.69 -0.11
N LEU A 115 -0.29 -18.49 0.43
CA LEU A 115 -0.56 -18.19 1.84
C LEU A 115 -2.05 -18.13 2.17
N LEU A 116 -2.92 -17.78 1.23
CA LEU A 116 -4.37 -17.77 1.46
C LEU A 116 -4.90 -19.18 1.69
N LYS A 117 -5.76 -19.32 2.71
CA LYS A 117 -6.63 -20.50 2.89
C LYS A 117 -7.59 -20.60 1.70
N PRO A 118 -8.10 -21.80 1.37
CA PRO A 118 -9.24 -21.93 0.45
C PRO A 118 -10.39 -21.00 0.89
N GLY A 119 -10.93 -20.21 -0.03
CA GLY A 119 -11.96 -19.20 0.27
C GLY A 119 -11.43 -17.91 0.92
N GLY A 120 -10.15 -17.84 1.27
CA GLY A 120 -9.50 -16.65 1.84
C GLY A 120 -9.46 -15.47 0.86
N LEU A 121 -9.42 -14.26 1.38
CA LEU A 121 -9.48 -13.00 0.63
C LEU A 121 -8.22 -12.16 0.84
N ALA A 122 -7.62 -11.69 -0.24
CA ALA A 122 -6.67 -10.59 -0.18
C ALA A 122 -7.32 -9.28 -0.63
N LEU A 123 -6.99 -8.18 0.04
CA LEU A 123 -7.45 -6.83 -0.26
C LEU A 123 -6.26 -5.88 -0.34
N HIS A 124 -6.09 -5.28 -1.50
CA HIS A 124 -5.01 -4.33 -1.77
C HIS A 124 -5.57 -2.94 -2.04
N TYR A 125 -5.11 -1.95 -1.30
CA TYR A 125 -5.45 -0.53 -1.49
C TYR A 125 -4.22 0.23 -1.97
N PHE A 126 -4.21 0.62 -3.24
CA PHE A 126 -3.04 1.23 -3.89
C PHE A 126 -3.43 2.05 -5.13
N PRO A 127 -2.56 2.95 -5.61
CA PRO A 127 -2.75 3.66 -6.86
C PRO A 127 -2.37 2.79 -8.07
N SER A 128 -3.25 2.77 -9.08
CA SER A 128 -2.97 2.11 -10.38
C SER A 128 -2.49 3.13 -11.43
N ALA A 129 -2.09 2.66 -12.61
CA ALA A 129 -1.70 3.55 -13.70
C ALA A 129 -2.87 4.37 -14.27
N GLU A 130 -4.11 4.04 -13.95
CA GLU A 130 -5.30 4.76 -14.42
C GLU A 130 -5.60 6.04 -13.63
N ILE A 131 -5.08 6.20 -12.41
CA ILE A 131 -5.32 7.40 -11.60
C ILE A 131 -4.85 8.67 -12.30
N LEU A 132 -5.45 9.80 -11.96
CA LEU A 132 -5.09 11.10 -12.55
C LEU A 132 -4.08 11.87 -11.72
N ILE A 133 -4.20 11.80 -10.40
CA ILE A 133 -3.34 12.55 -9.48
C ILE A 133 -2.43 11.54 -8.78
N ASP A 134 -1.12 11.73 -8.93
CA ASP A 134 -0.16 10.92 -8.21
C ASP A 134 -0.26 11.14 -6.69
N PRO A 135 -0.51 10.10 -5.88
CA PRO A 135 -0.75 10.28 -4.45
C PRO A 135 0.52 10.63 -3.66
N HIS A 136 1.71 10.36 -4.20
CA HIS A 136 2.97 10.66 -3.53
C HIS A 136 3.32 12.15 -3.66
N SER A 137 3.36 12.66 -4.90
CA SER A 137 3.67 14.06 -5.18
C SER A 137 2.48 15.00 -5.06
N GLY A 138 1.24 14.50 -5.22
CA GLY A 138 0.02 15.31 -5.35
C GLY A 138 -0.07 16.05 -6.68
N VAL A 139 0.72 15.65 -7.69
CA VAL A 139 0.78 16.30 -9.00
C VAL A 139 -0.03 15.49 -10.03
N PRO A 140 -0.90 16.16 -10.81
CA PRO A 140 -1.60 15.51 -11.91
C PRO A 140 -0.64 14.90 -12.93
N LEU A 141 -0.94 13.68 -13.38
CA LEU A 141 -0.26 12.98 -14.48
C LEU A 141 1.24 12.70 -14.26
N ALA A 142 1.82 12.98 -13.09
CA ALA A 142 3.26 12.85 -12.84
C ALA A 142 3.81 11.44 -13.11
N HIS A 143 3.02 10.41 -12.85
CA HIS A 143 3.39 9.00 -13.05
C HIS A 143 3.08 8.46 -14.47
N LYS A 144 2.35 9.22 -15.30
CA LYS A 144 1.87 8.74 -16.62
C LYS A 144 2.93 8.75 -17.70
N PHE A 145 3.91 9.61 -17.57
CA PHE A 145 4.94 9.84 -18.58
C PHE A 145 6.34 9.73 -17.96
N PRO A 146 6.87 8.52 -17.76
CA PRO A 146 8.13 8.31 -17.02
C PRO A 146 9.34 9.09 -17.54
N THR A 147 9.38 9.36 -18.84
CA THR A 147 10.45 10.15 -19.49
C THR A 147 10.29 11.68 -19.35
N LYS A 148 9.15 12.14 -18.82
CA LYS A 148 8.79 13.56 -18.66
C LYS A 148 8.31 13.88 -17.24
N THR A 149 8.59 13.03 -16.28
CA THR A 149 8.13 13.20 -14.89
C THR A 149 8.59 14.54 -14.33
N LYS A 150 9.84 14.89 -14.53
CA LYS A 150 10.45 16.14 -14.02
C LYS A 150 9.79 17.40 -14.61
N GLU A 151 9.53 17.41 -15.91
CA GLU A 151 8.86 18.52 -16.60
C GLU A 151 7.42 18.68 -16.12
N ILE A 152 6.70 17.58 -15.94
CA ILE A 152 5.33 17.56 -15.43
C ILE A 152 5.28 18.06 -13.98
N LEU A 153 6.17 17.57 -13.12
CA LEU A 153 6.29 18.03 -11.74
C LEU A 153 6.59 19.54 -11.71
N SER A 154 7.49 20.02 -12.55
CA SER A 154 7.86 21.44 -12.65
C SER A 154 6.68 22.29 -13.08
N PHE A 155 6.00 21.91 -14.18
CA PHE A 155 4.86 22.65 -14.73
C PHE A 155 3.72 22.75 -13.73
N PHE A 156 3.24 21.64 -13.21
CA PHE A 156 2.12 21.64 -12.27
C PHE A 156 2.45 22.29 -10.92
N SER A 157 3.70 22.18 -10.47
CA SER A 157 4.16 22.88 -9.26
C SER A 157 4.19 24.42 -9.44
N LEU A 158 4.43 24.92 -10.65
CA LEU A 158 4.29 26.38 -10.96
C LEU A 158 2.83 26.83 -10.84
N LEU A 159 1.89 25.97 -11.20
CA LEU A 159 0.45 26.24 -11.07
C LEU A 159 -0.10 26.02 -9.65
N GLY A 160 0.75 25.70 -8.67
CA GLY A 160 0.36 25.49 -7.29
C GLY A 160 -0.12 24.07 -6.94
N PHE A 161 -0.02 23.12 -7.87
CA PHE A 161 -0.30 21.70 -7.58
C PHE A 161 0.86 21.04 -6.87
N GLY A 162 0.54 19.91 -6.19
CA GLY A 162 1.52 19.08 -5.50
C GLY A 162 1.67 19.40 -4.01
N LYS A 163 2.38 18.51 -3.35
CA LYS A 163 2.61 18.57 -1.89
C LYS A 163 3.82 19.41 -1.50
N TYR A 164 4.31 20.28 -2.40
CA TYR A 164 5.52 21.05 -2.17
C TYR A 164 5.50 21.81 -0.86
N LYS A 165 4.43 22.56 -0.53
CA LYS A 165 4.33 23.31 0.72
C LYS A 165 4.45 22.42 1.94
N LEU A 166 3.77 21.26 1.95
CA LEU A 166 3.85 20.28 3.02
C LEU A 166 5.28 19.74 3.22
N TYR A 167 6.01 19.52 2.13
CA TYR A 167 7.40 19.04 2.17
C TYR A 167 8.38 20.15 2.53
N ALA A 168 8.15 21.38 2.08
CA ALA A 168 8.93 22.55 2.48
C ALA A 168 8.86 22.75 4.00
N ASP A 169 7.66 22.73 4.59
CA ASP A 169 7.45 22.89 6.02
C ASP A 169 8.08 21.76 6.85
N LYS A 170 7.98 20.52 6.35
CA LYS A 170 8.43 19.34 7.09
C LYS A 170 9.93 19.03 6.94
N HIS A 171 10.50 19.30 5.77
CA HIS A 171 11.86 18.89 5.38
C HIS A 171 12.76 20.04 4.95
N ASN A 172 12.24 21.27 5.00
CA ASN A 172 12.93 22.48 4.52
C ASN A 172 13.38 22.37 3.04
N TYR A 173 12.57 21.71 2.22
CA TYR A 173 12.88 21.54 0.80
C TYR A 173 12.59 22.79 0.00
N SER A 174 13.54 23.20 -0.86
CA SER A 174 13.25 24.09 -1.98
C SER A 174 12.36 23.39 -3.01
N LYS A 175 11.73 24.18 -3.88
CA LYS A 175 10.89 23.63 -4.97
C LYS A 175 11.69 22.70 -5.90
N ASN A 176 12.94 23.03 -6.18
CA ASN A 176 13.80 22.20 -7.03
C ASN A 176 14.17 20.87 -6.35
N GLU A 177 14.43 20.87 -5.04
CA GLU A 177 14.67 19.65 -4.28
C GLU A 177 13.43 18.76 -4.27
N PHE A 178 12.24 19.32 -4.04
CA PHE A 178 10.98 18.58 -4.16
C PHE A 178 10.82 17.93 -5.53
N ILE A 179 11.03 18.68 -6.62
CA ILE A 179 10.93 18.16 -7.99
C ILE A 179 11.92 17.04 -8.24
N ASN A 180 13.18 17.21 -7.87
CA ASN A 180 14.22 16.20 -8.08
C ASN A 180 13.98 14.93 -7.23
N GLU A 181 13.55 15.08 -5.97
CA GLU A 181 13.24 13.96 -5.09
C GLU A 181 12.07 13.15 -5.66
N PHE A 182 10.98 13.81 -6.08
CA PHE A 182 9.83 13.10 -6.62
C PHE A 182 10.04 12.54 -8.02
N ASP A 183 10.84 13.18 -8.86
CA ASP A 183 11.27 12.61 -10.13
C ASP A 183 12.04 11.30 -9.92
N ASN A 184 13.02 11.30 -9.04
CA ASN A 184 13.76 10.09 -8.66
C ASN A 184 12.86 9.03 -8.02
N TYR A 185 11.96 9.43 -7.13
CA TYR A 185 11.06 8.52 -6.43
C TYR A 185 10.09 7.83 -7.38
N LEU A 186 9.39 8.59 -8.22
CA LEU A 186 8.42 8.06 -9.16
C LEU A 186 9.07 7.20 -10.25
N SER A 187 10.28 7.57 -10.70
CA SER A 187 11.00 6.83 -11.74
C SER A 187 11.62 5.52 -11.23
N ASN A 188 12.05 5.45 -9.97
CA ASN A 188 12.85 4.33 -9.47
C ASN A 188 12.19 3.52 -8.34
N LYS A 189 11.14 4.05 -7.70
CA LYS A 189 10.48 3.42 -6.54
C LYS A 189 9.00 3.14 -6.75
N CYS A 190 8.42 3.58 -7.87
CA CYS A 190 7.02 3.34 -8.21
C CYS A 190 6.91 2.58 -9.52
N PHE A 191 6.14 1.51 -9.51
CA PHE A 191 5.93 0.61 -10.65
C PHE A 191 4.44 0.53 -10.98
N TYR A 192 3.85 1.67 -11.35
CA TYR A 192 2.44 1.76 -11.70
C TYR A 192 2.09 0.88 -12.89
N ARG A 193 1.10 0.03 -12.73
CA ARG A 193 0.58 -0.84 -13.79
C ARG A 193 -0.91 -0.65 -13.96
N LYS A 194 -1.42 -0.99 -15.12
CA LYS A 194 -2.85 -0.95 -15.43
C LYS A 194 -3.60 -2.02 -14.64
N LEU A 195 -4.86 -1.77 -14.31
CA LEU A 195 -5.71 -2.71 -13.56
C LEU A 195 -5.81 -4.07 -14.23
N ASN A 196 -5.95 -4.10 -15.57
CA ASN A 196 -6.00 -5.36 -16.32
C ASN A 196 -4.74 -6.22 -16.17
N TYR A 197 -3.57 -5.59 -15.93
CA TYR A 197 -2.35 -6.35 -15.63
C TYR A 197 -2.53 -7.19 -14.35
N TYR A 198 -3.06 -6.58 -13.30
CA TYR A 198 -3.26 -7.25 -12.00
C TYR A 198 -4.33 -8.34 -12.08
N ILE A 199 -5.42 -8.08 -12.81
CA ILE A 199 -6.50 -9.06 -13.04
C ILE A 199 -5.95 -10.28 -13.78
N ASN A 200 -5.33 -10.08 -14.93
CA ASN A 200 -4.77 -11.17 -15.74
C ASN A 200 -3.70 -11.98 -14.99
N LEU A 201 -2.86 -11.29 -14.20
CA LEU A 201 -1.86 -11.96 -13.37
C LEU A 201 -2.52 -12.82 -12.29
N SER A 202 -3.55 -12.29 -11.63
CA SER A 202 -4.29 -13.04 -10.60
C SER A 202 -4.94 -14.30 -11.16
N GLU A 203 -5.60 -14.19 -12.31
CA GLU A 203 -6.21 -15.33 -12.99
C GLU A 203 -5.17 -16.39 -13.39
N LYS A 204 -4.02 -15.95 -13.94
CA LYS A 204 -2.90 -16.85 -14.31
C LYS A 204 -2.43 -17.71 -13.13
N ILE A 205 -2.47 -17.19 -11.92
CA ILE A 205 -2.01 -17.89 -10.71
C ILE A 205 -3.15 -18.54 -9.91
N GLY A 206 -4.37 -18.58 -10.45
CA GLY A 206 -5.52 -19.25 -9.83
C GLY A 206 -6.24 -18.45 -8.73
N LEU A 207 -6.16 -17.12 -8.80
CA LEU A 207 -6.94 -16.22 -7.95
C LEU A 207 -8.05 -15.55 -8.75
N ASN A 208 -9.29 -15.63 -8.28
CA ASN A 208 -10.37 -14.78 -8.80
C ASN A 208 -10.18 -13.35 -8.31
N SER A 209 -10.16 -12.38 -9.21
CA SER A 209 -9.91 -11.00 -8.84
C SER A 209 -10.91 -10.01 -9.46
N TRP A 210 -11.15 -8.93 -8.76
CA TRP A 210 -11.94 -7.79 -9.21
C TRP A 210 -11.46 -6.52 -8.51
N TYR A 211 -11.86 -5.38 -9.00
CA TYR A 211 -11.50 -4.09 -8.40
C TYR A 211 -12.73 -3.23 -8.15
N SER A 212 -12.60 -2.28 -7.23
CA SER A 212 -13.60 -1.27 -6.92
C SER A 212 -12.90 0.06 -6.63
N PRO A 213 -13.51 1.20 -7.01
CA PRO A 213 -13.06 2.49 -6.49
C PRO A 213 -13.26 2.52 -4.97
N PRO A 214 -12.49 3.34 -4.23
CA PRO A 214 -12.70 3.53 -2.81
C PRO A 214 -14.11 4.09 -2.55
N PRO A 215 -14.78 3.67 -1.46
CA PRO A 215 -16.04 4.27 -1.06
C PRO A 215 -15.83 5.77 -0.82
N PRO A 216 -16.84 6.62 -1.13
CA PRO A 216 -16.74 8.04 -0.88
C PRO A 216 -16.54 8.29 0.62
N LEU A 217 -15.48 9.01 0.98
CA LEU A 217 -15.15 9.35 2.37
C LEU A 217 -16.29 10.15 2.99
N GLN A 218 -17.02 9.58 3.95
CA GLN A 218 -18.30 10.12 4.45
C GLN A 218 -18.17 11.51 5.10
N ASN A 219 -17.03 11.80 5.76
CA ASN A 219 -16.83 13.01 6.56
C ASN A 219 -15.86 14.04 5.94
N PHE A 220 -15.63 14.01 4.63
CA PHE A 220 -14.71 14.90 3.97
C PHE A 220 -15.40 15.83 2.97
N SER A 221 -14.76 16.97 2.66
CA SER A 221 -15.25 17.90 1.64
C SER A 221 -15.41 17.22 0.28
N PHE A 222 -16.27 17.77 -0.59
CA PHE A 222 -16.47 17.26 -1.95
C PHE A 222 -15.16 17.12 -2.73
N LEU A 223 -14.25 18.08 -2.61
CA LEU A 223 -12.93 18.04 -3.27
C LEU A 223 -12.07 16.90 -2.75
N THR A 224 -12.05 16.64 -1.44
CA THR A 224 -11.28 15.54 -0.86
C THR A 224 -11.84 14.18 -1.28
N LYS A 225 -13.17 14.06 -1.35
CA LYS A 225 -13.84 12.86 -1.89
C LYS A 225 -13.48 12.62 -3.35
N LEU A 226 -13.51 13.67 -4.16
CA LEU A 226 -13.16 13.60 -5.58
C LEU A 226 -11.69 13.19 -5.76
N VAL A 227 -10.77 13.78 -5.01
CA VAL A 227 -9.33 13.43 -5.06
C VAL A 227 -9.09 11.99 -4.64
N SER A 228 -9.70 11.51 -3.55
CA SER A 228 -9.52 10.12 -3.11
C SER A 228 -10.01 9.12 -4.15
N TYR A 229 -11.13 9.40 -4.83
CA TYR A 229 -11.66 8.59 -5.91
C TYR A 229 -10.69 8.45 -7.10
N PHE A 230 -9.88 9.48 -7.35
CA PHE A 230 -8.91 9.50 -8.45
C PHE A 230 -7.48 9.09 -8.05
N THR A 231 -7.22 8.76 -6.80
CA THR A 231 -5.86 8.50 -6.32
C THR A 231 -5.54 7.06 -5.96
N SER A 232 -6.55 6.22 -5.74
CA SER A 232 -6.31 4.81 -5.35
C SER A 232 -7.51 3.93 -5.68
N ILE A 233 -7.28 2.62 -5.68
CA ILE A 233 -8.30 1.60 -5.92
C ILE A 233 -8.21 0.50 -4.88
N TYR A 234 -9.30 -0.27 -4.72
CA TYR A 234 -9.29 -1.57 -4.06
C TYR A 234 -9.21 -2.69 -5.11
N LEU A 235 -8.19 -3.54 -4.98
CA LEU A 235 -8.09 -4.80 -5.71
C LEU A 235 -8.35 -5.94 -4.73
N PHE A 236 -9.30 -6.80 -5.06
CA PHE A 236 -9.65 -8.00 -4.32
C PHE A 236 -9.12 -9.23 -5.05
N GLN A 237 -8.59 -10.18 -4.29
CA GLN A 237 -8.15 -11.47 -4.81
C GLN A 237 -8.69 -12.57 -3.89
N LYS A 238 -9.45 -13.52 -4.44
CA LYS A 238 -10.05 -14.61 -3.69
C LYS A 238 -9.50 -15.95 -4.17
N LYS A 239 -8.99 -16.75 -3.24
CA LYS A 239 -8.57 -18.12 -3.54
C LYS A 239 -9.82 -19.01 -3.69
N THR A 240 -9.89 -19.76 -4.79
CA THR A 240 -10.96 -20.74 -5.02
C THR A 240 -10.94 -21.81 -3.93
N ILE A 241 -12.10 -22.33 -3.60
CA ILE A 241 -12.29 -23.42 -2.63
C ILE A 241 -11.84 -24.73 -3.23
#